data_acbb2db6770e4927398bf1d009e8615e
#
_entry.id   acbb2db6770e4927398bf1d009e8615e
#
_cell.length_a   1.000
_cell.length_b   1.000
_cell.length_c   1.000
_cell.angle_alpha   90.00
_cell.angle_beta   90.00
_cell.angle_gamma   90.00
#
_symmetry.space_group_name_H-M   'P 1'
#
loop_
_entity.id
_entity.type
_entity.pdbx_description
1 polymer ?
#
loop_
_entity_poly.entity_id
_entity_poly.type
_entity_poly.pdbx_seq_one_letter_code
_entity_poly.pdbx_strand_id
1 'polypeptide(L)'
;MHIVLALDGSEPATRARDLVAGIAWPPGTTIRVVAALEPGAELAALPWPGVDTGNLATLEQAARSDIEPMLRAAAAQIAAPGNSVDWELVRGRPADVLVEEARRTQADLVVLGSRGHGRLESLMLGSVPAEVVDHAPCPVLVVRGTTLTRAVFAQDGSDSATAAGNIVFAWPIFKGVPVEVLSVVSLSGPLASGVAPTMVATAMETYAESLAALESESRRLADETAERFRAAGIPATAKVREGETAAEILDEAKEIEADLIVLGSRGVGGLSRLLLGSVARRVLVHAQCSVLIVHR
;
A
#
# COMPACT_ATOMS: atom_id res chain seq x y z
N MET A 1 14.50 11.85 1.67
CA MET A 1 13.08 11.42 1.54
C MET A 1 12.25 12.12 2.59
N HIS A 2 11.00 12.46 2.25
CA HIS A 2 10.03 12.98 3.21
C HIS A 2 8.94 11.92 3.43
N ILE A 3 8.78 11.46 4.66
CA ILE A 3 7.85 10.39 5.04
C ILE A 3 6.81 10.94 6.01
N VAL A 4 5.54 10.72 5.73
CA VAL A 4 4.44 10.97 6.66
C VAL A 4 4.03 9.64 7.27
N LEU A 5 4.16 9.51 8.58
CA LEU A 5 3.73 8.33 9.35
C LEU A 5 2.49 8.66 10.17
N ALA A 6 1.40 7.98 9.88
CA ALA A 6 0.16 8.12 10.63
C ALA A 6 0.15 7.28 11.89
N LEU A 7 -0.18 7.89 13.03
CA LEU A 7 -0.38 7.19 14.30
C LEU A 7 -1.71 7.60 14.94
N ASP A 8 -2.47 6.60 15.40
CA ASP A 8 -3.71 6.79 16.15
C ASP A 8 -3.71 6.06 17.51
N GLY A 9 -2.58 5.40 17.86
CA GLY A 9 -2.45 4.59 19.07
C GLY A 9 -2.96 3.15 18.93
N SER A 10 -3.50 2.76 17.77
CA SER A 10 -3.92 1.39 17.50
C SER A 10 -2.73 0.44 17.34
N GLU A 11 -2.98 -0.86 17.48
CA GLU A 11 -1.96 -1.88 17.23
C GLU A 11 -1.43 -1.86 15.77
N PRO A 12 -2.27 -1.71 14.71
CA PRO A 12 -1.76 -1.56 13.36
C PRO A 12 -0.89 -0.32 13.14
N ALA A 13 -1.20 0.81 13.78
CA ALA A 13 -0.36 2.00 13.73
C ALA A 13 0.97 1.79 14.48
N THR A 14 0.94 1.05 15.59
CA THR A 14 2.16 0.64 16.31
C THR A 14 3.07 -0.21 15.41
N ARG A 15 2.51 -1.18 14.67
CA ARG A 15 3.28 -1.98 13.70
C ARG A 15 3.88 -1.10 12.60
N ALA A 16 3.14 -0.08 12.12
CA ALA A 16 3.65 0.85 11.12
C ALA A 16 4.85 1.65 11.66
N ARG A 17 4.77 2.12 12.90
CA ARG A 17 5.90 2.76 13.60
C ARG A 17 7.11 1.82 13.70
N ASP A 18 6.89 0.59 14.12
CA ASP A 18 7.97 -0.39 14.34
C ASP A 18 8.65 -0.77 13.03
N LEU A 19 7.88 -0.93 11.95
CA LEU A 19 8.42 -1.12 10.61
C LEU A 19 9.29 0.07 10.19
N VAL A 20 8.79 1.31 10.34
CA VAL A 20 9.54 2.53 9.99
C VAL A 20 10.81 2.66 10.83
N ALA A 21 10.76 2.35 12.12
CA ALA A 21 11.93 2.36 13.01
C ALA A 21 12.97 1.28 12.65
N GLY A 22 12.53 0.15 12.09
CA GLY A 22 13.41 -0.96 11.69
C GLY A 22 14.09 -0.77 10.34
N ILE A 23 13.68 0.19 9.52
CA ILE A 23 14.24 0.45 8.19
C ILE A 23 15.42 1.42 8.30
N ALA A 24 16.54 1.04 7.65
CA ALA A 24 17.70 1.93 7.47
C ALA A 24 17.41 2.96 6.36
N TRP A 25 16.76 4.04 6.71
CA TRP A 25 16.46 5.11 5.76
C TRP A 25 17.71 5.85 5.28
N PRO A 26 17.72 6.38 4.05
CA PRO A 26 18.83 7.19 3.56
C PRO A 26 19.12 8.39 4.47
N PRO A 27 20.39 8.79 4.66
CA PRO A 27 20.74 10.01 5.40
C PRO A 27 19.99 11.22 4.83
N GLY A 28 19.54 12.11 5.72
CA GLY A 28 18.72 13.27 5.35
C GLY A 28 17.24 12.95 5.15
N THR A 29 16.78 11.74 5.49
CA THR A 29 15.35 11.44 5.53
C THR A 29 14.67 12.23 6.66
N THR A 30 13.56 12.85 6.33
CA THR A 30 12.68 13.52 7.30
C THR A 30 11.43 12.65 7.51
N ILE A 31 11.14 12.31 8.75
CA ILE A 31 9.95 11.52 9.12
C ILE A 31 9.05 12.40 9.97
N ARG A 32 7.84 12.64 9.48
CA ARG A 32 6.82 13.39 10.19
C ARG A 32 5.75 12.47 10.72
N VAL A 33 5.69 12.34 12.04
CA VAL A 33 4.70 11.54 12.75
C VAL A 33 3.45 12.37 12.95
N VAL A 34 2.33 11.93 12.42
CA VAL A 34 1.07 12.69 12.41
C VAL A 34 -0.05 11.90 13.07
N ALA A 35 -0.75 12.52 14.01
CA ALA A 35 -2.05 12.06 14.47
C ALA A 35 -3.12 13.09 14.13
N ALA A 36 -4.31 12.61 13.83
CA ALA A 36 -5.48 13.46 13.61
C ALA A 36 -6.38 13.48 14.86
N LEU A 37 -6.79 14.66 15.26
CA LEU A 37 -7.81 14.85 16.27
C LEU A 37 -9.12 15.21 15.57
N GLU A 38 -10.03 14.23 15.45
CA GLU A 38 -11.31 14.44 14.77
C GLU A 38 -12.29 15.18 15.71
N PRO A 39 -12.75 16.38 15.32
CA PRO A 39 -13.70 17.13 16.15
C PRO A 39 -15.02 16.35 16.29
N GLY A 40 -15.41 16.05 17.53
CA GLY A 40 -16.67 15.35 17.81
C GLY A 40 -16.63 13.82 17.75
N ALA A 41 -15.51 13.17 17.38
CA ALA A 41 -15.38 11.71 17.47
C ALA A 41 -15.58 11.20 18.91
N GLU A 42 -15.14 11.99 19.88
CA GLU A 42 -15.32 11.73 21.32
C GLU A 42 -16.79 11.81 21.74
N LEU A 43 -17.59 12.69 21.14
CA LEU A 43 -19.04 12.79 21.37
C LEU A 43 -19.81 11.60 20.76
N ALA A 44 -19.35 11.08 19.61
CA ALA A 44 -19.95 9.90 19.00
C ALA A 44 -19.68 8.61 19.81
N ALA A 45 -18.63 8.58 20.61
CA ALA A 45 -18.28 7.46 21.49
C ALA A 45 -19.05 7.46 22.82
N LEU A 46 -19.75 8.56 23.16
CA LEU A 46 -20.55 8.64 24.40
C LEU A 46 -21.97 8.12 24.17
N PRO A 47 -22.47 7.17 25.01
CA PRO A 47 -23.78 6.54 24.83
C PRO A 47 -24.94 7.43 25.33
N TRP A 48 -24.80 8.75 25.47
CA TRP A 48 -25.78 9.60 26.20
C TRP A 48 -26.37 10.73 25.34
N PRO A 49 -27.69 10.80 25.16
CA PRO A 49 -28.37 11.96 24.63
C PRO A 49 -28.39 13.06 25.69
N GLY A 50 -27.72 14.19 25.46
CA GLY A 50 -27.74 15.35 26.36
C GLY A 50 -26.38 15.83 26.87
N VAL A 51 -25.28 15.45 26.24
CA VAL A 51 -23.96 15.98 26.58
C VAL A 51 -23.92 17.47 26.27
N ASP A 52 -23.70 18.26 27.28
CA ASP A 52 -23.52 19.72 27.18
C ASP A 52 -22.27 20.00 26.33
N THR A 53 -22.46 20.64 25.18
CA THR A 53 -21.38 21.06 24.25
C THR A 53 -20.46 22.13 24.86
N GLY A 54 -20.74 22.63 26.04
CA GLY A 54 -19.89 23.55 26.79
C GLY A 54 -18.53 22.97 27.21
N ASN A 55 -18.34 21.64 27.11
CA ASN A 55 -17.11 20.95 27.51
C ASN A 55 -16.24 20.44 26.35
N LEU A 56 -16.54 20.80 25.10
CA LEU A 56 -15.74 20.36 23.95
C LEU A 56 -14.26 20.72 24.07
N ALA A 57 -13.94 21.91 24.52
CA ALA A 57 -12.58 22.36 24.74
C ALA A 57 -11.84 21.54 25.82
N THR A 58 -12.55 21.10 26.84
CA THR A 58 -11.99 20.27 27.92
C THR A 58 -11.71 18.86 27.43
N LEU A 59 -12.61 18.28 26.62
CA LEU A 59 -12.42 16.96 25.99
C LEU A 59 -11.27 16.99 25.00
N GLU A 60 -11.20 18.03 24.17
CA GLU A 60 -10.08 18.21 23.23
C GLU A 60 -8.75 18.35 23.98
N GLN A 61 -8.72 19.08 25.10
CA GLN A 61 -7.51 19.22 25.90
C GLN A 61 -7.11 17.89 26.57
N ALA A 62 -8.07 17.09 27.01
CA ALA A 62 -7.82 15.77 27.56
C ALA A 62 -7.23 14.83 26.49
N ALA A 63 -7.84 14.79 25.31
CA ALA A 63 -7.33 13.99 24.18
C ALA A 63 -5.91 14.41 23.77
N ARG A 64 -5.62 15.71 23.71
CA ARG A 64 -4.26 16.22 23.46
C ARG A 64 -3.26 15.72 24.51
N SER A 65 -3.65 15.75 25.78
CA SER A 65 -2.80 15.31 26.88
C SER A 65 -2.42 13.84 26.82
N ASP A 66 -3.24 13.00 26.18
CA ASP A 66 -2.99 11.58 25.99
C ASP A 66 -2.20 11.31 24.68
N ILE A 67 -2.53 12.01 23.59
CA ILE A 67 -1.96 11.77 22.26
C ILE A 67 -0.56 12.35 22.12
N GLU A 68 -0.30 13.56 22.60
CA GLU A 68 1.02 14.22 22.45
C GLU A 68 2.19 13.44 23.06
N PRO A 69 2.08 12.86 24.28
CA PRO A 69 3.13 11.99 24.83
C PRO A 69 3.39 10.75 23.96
N MET A 70 2.33 10.16 23.40
CA MET A 70 2.45 9.01 22.49
C MET A 70 3.22 9.38 21.22
N LEU A 71 2.90 10.52 20.58
CA LEU A 71 3.59 11.01 19.39
C LEU A 71 5.08 11.30 19.67
N ARG A 72 5.35 11.96 20.80
CA ARG A 72 6.73 12.24 21.25
C ARG A 72 7.53 10.97 21.49
N ALA A 73 6.93 9.99 22.14
CA ALA A 73 7.57 8.70 22.38
C ALA A 73 7.84 7.94 21.07
N ALA A 74 6.88 7.96 20.14
CA ALA A 74 7.04 7.36 18.83
C ALA A 74 8.16 8.04 18.02
N ALA A 75 8.19 9.38 17.99
CA ALA A 75 9.26 10.12 17.31
C ALA A 75 10.65 9.78 17.89
N ALA A 76 10.75 9.67 19.21
CA ALA A 76 12.01 9.28 19.88
C ALA A 76 12.45 7.85 19.54
N GLN A 77 11.51 6.92 19.33
CA GLN A 77 11.81 5.54 18.94
C GLN A 77 12.29 5.41 17.49
N ILE A 78 11.78 6.27 16.60
CA ILE A 78 12.12 6.28 15.17
C ILE A 78 13.43 7.03 14.92
N ALA A 79 13.81 7.95 15.81
CA ALA A 79 14.97 8.78 15.66
C ALA A 79 16.26 7.94 15.48
N ALA A 80 16.96 8.18 14.38
CA ALA A 80 18.21 7.52 14.04
C ALA A 80 19.24 8.56 13.57
N PRO A 81 20.55 8.30 13.72
CA PRO A 81 21.59 9.19 13.24
C PRO A 81 21.42 9.50 11.74
N GLY A 82 21.45 10.79 11.40
CA GLY A 82 21.34 11.26 10.03
C GLY A 82 19.92 11.51 9.53
N ASN A 83 18.89 11.19 10.32
CA ASN A 83 17.48 11.45 10.01
C ASN A 83 16.92 12.50 10.95
N SER A 84 15.93 13.27 10.48
CA SER A 84 15.15 14.17 11.34
C SER A 84 13.75 13.57 11.54
N VAL A 85 13.28 13.59 12.80
CA VAL A 85 11.94 13.13 13.14
C VAL A 85 11.24 14.22 13.92
N ASP A 86 10.08 14.64 13.43
CA ASP A 86 9.18 15.55 14.13
C ASP A 86 7.79 14.93 14.27
N TRP A 87 6.92 15.58 15.04
CA TRP A 87 5.57 15.11 15.21
C TRP A 87 4.57 16.26 15.28
N GLU A 88 3.36 15.99 14.86
CA GLU A 88 2.27 16.97 14.92
C GLU A 88 0.93 16.30 15.20
N LEU A 89 0.12 16.94 16.05
CA LEU A 89 -1.28 16.62 16.27
C LEU A 89 -2.14 17.64 15.53
N VAL A 90 -2.80 17.19 14.46
CA VAL A 90 -3.57 18.05 13.56
C VAL A 90 -5.06 17.85 13.79
N ARG A 91 -5.84 18.93 13.88
CA ARG A 91 -7.30 18.86 13.98
C ARG A 91 -7.91 18.59 12.61
N GLY A 92 -8.74 17.56 12.48
CA GLY A 92 -9.45 17.23 11.24
C GLY A 92 -9.78 15.75 11.11
N ARG A 93 -10.45 15.39 10.02
CA ARG A 93 -10.69 13.98 9.66
C ARG A 93 -9.35 13.31 9.31
N PRO A 94 -9.08 12.10 9.83
CA PRO A 94 -7.77 11.47 9.68
C PRO A 94 -7.28 11.37 8.23
N ALA A 95 -8.13 10.94 7.29
CA ALA A 95 -7.73 10.81 5.89
C ALA A 95 -7.39 12.16 5.25
N ASP A 96 -8.22 13.19 5.50
CA ASP A 96 -8.00 14.55 4.96
C ASP A 96 -6.69 15.14 5.50
N VAL A 97 -6.45 14.99 6.81
CA VAL A 97 -5.22 15.45 7.48
C VAL A 97 -3.99 14.80 6.85
N LEU A 98 -3.99 13.48 6.65
CA LEU A 98 -2.84 12.77 6.11
C LEU A 98 -2.58 13.13 4.65
N VAL A 99 -3.63 13.25 3.84
CA VAL A 99 -3.50 13.65 2.42
C VAL A 99 -2.99 15.08 2.29
N GLU A 100 -3.50 15.99 3.11
CA GLU A 100 -3.07 17.40 3.09
C GLU A 100 -1.64 17.54 3.61
N GLU A 101 -1.29 16.80 4.66
CA GLU A 101 0.08 16.78 5.19
C GLU A 101 1.07 16.23 4.16
N ALA A 102 0.69 15.16 3.43
CA ALA A 102 1.50 14.63 2.34
C ALA A 102 1.71 15.66 1.21
N ARG A 103 0.67 16.44 0.88
CA ARG A 103 0.79 17.54 -0.10
C ARG A 103 1.69 18.67 0.41
N ARG A 104 1.47 19.14 1.64
CA ARG A 104 2.18 20.26 2.25
C ARG A 104 3.68 20.00 2.38
N THR A 105 4.04 18.78 2.74
CA THR A 105 5.44 18.36 2.90
C THR A 105 6.07 17.82 1.63
N GLN A 106 5.31 17.70 0.54
CA GLN A 106 5.76 17.01 -0.67
C GLN A 106 6.30 15.63 -0.34
N ALA A 107 5.54 14.87 0.42
CA ALA A 107 5.96 13.56 0.90
C ALA A 107 6.28 12.59 -0.25
N ASP A 108 7.38 11.87 -0.09
CA ASP A 108 7.74 10.75 -0.97
C ASP A 108 6.96 9.47 -0.62
N LEU A 109 6.47 9.36 0.63
CA LEU A 109 5.78 8.18 1.15
C LEU A 109 4.84 8.55 2.29
N VAL A 110 3.62 8.03 2.25
CA VAL A 110 2.73 7.95 3.42
C VAL A 110 2.75 6.53 3.96
N VAL A 111 2.94 6.39 5.27
CA VAL A 111 2.93 5.08 5.97
C VAL A 111 1.82 5.09 7.01
N LEU A 112 0.98 4.07 7.00
CA LEU A 112 -0.09 3.94 7.97
C LEU A 112 -0.45 2.48 8.23
N GLY A 113 -1.09 2.22 9.38
CA GLY A 113 -1.63 0.91 9.70
C GLY A 113 -2.81 0.53 8.79
N SER A 114 -3.05 -0.76 8.62
CA SER A 114 -4.18 -1.26 7.83
C SER A 114 -5.55 -0.96 8.42
N ARG A 115 -5.62 -0.55 9.71
CA ARG A 115 -6.84 -0.23 10.47
C ARG A 115 -6.51 0.73 11.61
N GLY A 116 -7.54 1.34 12.21
CA GLY A 116 -7.48 2.11 13.46
C GLY A 116 -8.25 1.42 14.59
N HIS A 117 -8.78 2.19 15.54
CA HIS A 117 -9.49 1.71 16.73
C HIS A 117 -10.86 1.03 16.48
N GLY A 118 -11.31 0.88 15.24
CA GLY A 118 -12.60 0.27 14.90
C GLY A 118 -12.67 -1.22 15.30
N ARG A 119 -13.83 -1.65 15.86
CA ARG A 119 -14.09 -3.00 16.39
C ARG A 119 -14.39 -4.07 15.33
N LEU A 120 -14.22 -3.84 14.04
CA LEU A 120 -14.55 -4.81 13.01
C LEU A 120 -13.43 -5.85 12.85
N GLU A 121 -13.84 -7.14 12.89
CA GLU A 121 -12.97 -8.30 12.94
C GLU A 121 -12.02 -8.47 11.75
N SER A 122 -10.87 -8.79 12.09
CA SER A 122 -9.66 -9.43 11.54
C SER A 122 -9.24 -9.33 10.06
N LEU A 123 -10.05 -9.01 9.05
CA LEU A 123 -9.64 -9.11 7.63
C LEU A 123 -9.99 -7.89 6.75
N MET A 124 -10.67 -6.86 7.26
CA MET A 124 -11.08 -5.73 6.43
C MET A 124 -10.13 -4.53 6.54
N LEU A 125 -9.88 -3.86 5.43
CA LEU A 125 -9.18 -2.58 5.37
C LEU A 125 -10.01 -1.50 6.07
N GLY A 126 -9.37 -0.65 6.88
CA GLY A 126 -10.01 0.50 7.52
C GLY A 126 -10.40 1.58 6.50
N SER A 127 -11.34 2.45 6.88
CA SER A 127 -11.76 3.58 6.04
C SER A 127 -10.62 4.58 5.77
N VAL A 128 -9.84 4.92 6.80
CA VAL A 128 -8.72 5.86 6.67
C VAL A 128 -7.68 5.38 5.65
N PRO A 129 -7.10 4.15 5.75
CA PRO A 129 -6.16 3.69 4.73
C PRO A 129 -6.79 3.59 3.33
N ALA A 130 -8.07 3.24 3.21
CA ALA A 130 -8.74 3.21 1.91
C ALA A 130 -8.81 4.62 1.28
N GLU A 131 -9.26 5.63 2.03
CA GLU A 131 -9.34 7.01 1.57
C GLU A 131 -7.95 7.61 1.29
N VAL A 132 -6.95 7.34 2.13
CA VAL A 132 -5.58 7.82 1.92
C VAL A 132 -4.99 7.22 0.65
N VAL A 133 -5.16 5.91 0.40
CA VAL A 133 -4.71 5.28 -0.84
C VAL A 133 -5.41 5.86 -2.06
N ASP A 134 -6.70 6.20 -1.98
CA ASP A 134 -7.42 6.80 -3.12
C ASP A 134 -6.97 8.24 -3.43
N HIS A 135 -6.46 9.02 -2.46
CA HIS A 135 -6.29 10.47 -2.59
C HIS A 135 -4.87 11.01 -2.33
N ALA A 136 -3.96 10.19 -1.83
CA ALA A 136 -2.58 10.62 -1.57
C ALA A 136 -1.86 11.03 -2.85
N PRO A 137 -1.05 12.10 -2.83
CA PRO A 137 -0.27 12.55 -3.97
C PRO A 137 1.00 11.71 -4.24
N CYS A 138 1.31 10.78 -3.36
CA CYS A 138 2.53 9.98 -3.34
C CYS A 138 2.23 8.52 -3.03
N PRO A 139 3.21 7.61 -3.14
CA PRO A 139 3.08 6.22 -2.71
C PRO A 139 2.57 6.08 -1.28
N VAL A 140 1.76 5.02 -1.06
CA VAL A 140 1.17 4.71 0.25
C VAL A 140 1.54 3.30 0.67
N LEU A 141 2.18 3.15 1.82
CA LEU A 141 2.48 1.87 2.45
C LEU A 141 1.46 1.59 3.55
N VAL A 142 0.61 0.61 3.29
CA VAL A 142 -0.36 0.10 4.27
C VAL A 142 0.26 -1.08 5.01
N VAL A 143 0.58 -0.89 6.27
CA VAL A 143 1.37 -1.81 7.07
C VAL A 143 0.49 -2.83 7.79
N ARG A 144 0.93 -4.10 7.73
CA ARG A 144 0.34 -5.23 8.48
C ARG A 144 1.36 -6.00 9.31
N GLY A 145 2.63 -6.03 8.87
CA GLY A 145 3.76 -6.64 9.58
C GLY A 145 4.77 -5.60 10.06
N THR A 146 5.82 -6.05 10.71
CA THR A 146 6.91 -5.20 11.23
C THR A 146 8.24 -5.44 10.53
N THR A 147 8.24 -6.27 9.48
CA THR A 147 9.44 -6.67 8.73
C THR A 147 9.31 -6.35 7.25
N LEU A 148 10.46 -6.23 6.60
CA LEU A 148 10.60 -6.13 5.15
C LEU A 148 11.77 -7.02 4.74
N THR A 149 11.50 -8.32 4.58
CA THR A 149 12.50 -9.34 4.30
C THR A 149 12.31 -10.02 2.95
N ARG A 150 11.11 -9.97 2.40
CA ARG A 150 10.77 -10.54 1.09
C ARG A 150 9.57 -9.83 0.47
N ALA A 151 9.63 -9.54 -0.82
CA ALA A 151 8.57 -8.84 -1.50
C ALA A 151 8.11 -9.53 -2.79
N VAL A 152 6.82 -9.38 -3.11
CA VAL A 152 6.26 -9.61 -4.45
C VAL A 152 6.09 -8.25 -5.12
N PHE A 153 6.60 -8.11 -6.32
CA PHE A 153 6.37 -6.96 -7.19
C PHE A 153 5.48 -7.35 -8.36
N ALA A 154 4.27 -6.80 -8.42
CA ALA A 154 3.32 -7.10 -9.50
C ALA A 154 3.59 -6.23 -10.73
N GLN A 155 3.84 -6.88 -11.89
CA GLN A 155 4.17 -6.24 -13.16
C GLN A 155 3.16 -6.61 -14.24
N ASP A 156 2.55 -5.60 -14.88
CA ASP A 156 1.58 -5.74 -15.98
C ASP A 156 1.92 -4.86 -17.20
N GLY A 157 3.08 -4.20 -17.19
CA GLY A 157 3.50 -3.28 -18.26
C GLY A 157 2.84 -1.89 -18.20
N SER A 158 1.95 -1.62 -17.24
CA SER A 158 1.32 -0.31 -17.09
C SER A 158 2.31 0.77 -16.62
N ASP A 159 1.96 2.03 -16.86
CA ASP A 159 2.75 3.17 -16.37
C ASP A 159 2.87 3.18 -14.84
N SER A 160 1.84 2.76 -14.14
CA SER A 160 1.86 2.71 -12.67
C SER A 160 2.72 1.54 -12.14
N ALA A 161 2.73 0.39 -12.82
CA ALA A 161 3.66 -0.69 -12.52
C ALA A 161 5.10 -0.27 -12.81
N THR A 162 5.33 0.46 -13.91
CA THR A 162 6.64 1.04 -14.21
C THR A 162 7.08 2.04 -13.14
N ALA A 163 6.20 2.91 -12.68
CA ALA A 163 6.48 3.83 -11.57
C ALA A 163 6.81 3.07 -10.29
N ALA A 164 6.06 2.02 -9.97
CA ALA A 164 6.32 1.15 -8.83
C ALA A 164 7.69 0.46 -8.93
N GLY A 165 8.04 -0.06 -10.11
CA GLY A 165 9.37 -0.63 -10.38
C GLY A 165 10.50 0.38 -10.21
N ASN A 166 10.28 1.66 -10.59
CA ASN A 166 11.25 2.73 -10.36
C ASN A 166 11.49 2.99 -8.88
N ILE A 167 10.45 2.90 -8.05
CA ILE A 167 10.56 3.03 -6.60
C ILE A 167 11.37 1.88 -6.00
N VAL A 168 11.05 0.62 -6.36
CA VAL A 168 11.82 -0.55 -5.92
C VAL A 168 13.28 -0.40 -6.31
N PHE A 169 13.56 0.03 -7.54
CA PHE A 169 14.90 0.26 -8.05
C PHE A 169 15.65 1.37 -7.29
N ALA A 170 14.98 2.49 -7.00
CA ALA A 170 15.61 3.70 -6.48
C ALA A 170 15.75 3.72 -4.95
N TRP A 171 14.86 3.03 -4.23
CA TRP A 171 14.84 3.12 -2.77
C TRP A 171 15.81 2.12 -2.14
N PRO A 172 16.78 2.62 -1.35
CA PRO A 172 17.78 1.77 -0.68
C PRO A 172 17.19 0.69 0.24
N ILE A 173 15.95 0.87 0.70
CA ILE A 173 15.26 -0.08 1.58
C ILE A 173 15.04 -1.46 0.92
N PHE A 174 15.08 -1.53 -0.41
CA PHE A 174 14.96 -2.79 -1.15
C PHE A 174 16.29 -3.49 -1.41
N LYS A 175 17.44 -2.83 -1.11
CA LYS A 175 18.75 -3.45 -1.28
C LYS A 175 18.91 -4.66 -0.36
N GLY A 176 19.19 -5.81 -0.96
CA GLY A 176 19.31 -7.07 -0.24
C GLY A 176 17.97 -7.75 0.13
N VAL A 177 16.83 -7.10 -0.14
CA VAL A 177 15.51 -7.72 0.01
C VAL A 177 15.20 -8.54 -1.24
N PRO A 178 15.00 -9.87 -1.15
CA PRO A 178 14.54 -10.67 -2.28
C PRO A 178 13.18 -10.19 -2.80
N VAL A 179 13.12 -9.92 -4.11
CA VAL A 179 11.90 -9.48 -4.78
C VAL A 179 11.52 -10.49 -5.85
N GLU A 180 10.33 -11.05 -5.76
CA GLU A 180 9.76 -11.81 -6.87
C GLU A 180 8.95 -10.89 -7.78
N VAL A 181 9.38 -10.77 -9.02
CA VAL A 181 8.67 -10.03 -10.07
C VAL A 181 7.62 -10.95 -10.67
N LEU A 182 6.37 -10.69 -10.34
CA LEU A 182 5.24 -11.49 -10.75
C LEU A 182 4.46 -10.79 -11.86
N SER A 183 4.29 -11.48 -12.99
CA SER A 183 3.34 -11.11 -14.03
C SER A 183 2.21 -12.14 -14.07
N VAL A 184 0.97 -11.69 -14.20
CA VAL A 184 -0.19 -12.58 -14.25
C VAL A 184 -0.90 -12.45 -15.59
N VAL A 185 -0.98 -13.55 -16.30
CA VAL A 185 -1.77 -13.66 -17.53
C VAL A 185 -3.22 -13.97 -17.14
N SER A 186 -4.10 -13.00 -17.35
CA SER A 186 -5.53 -13.16 -17.09
C SER A 186 -6.28 -13.31 -18.41
N LEU A 187 -6.90 -14.44 -18.58
CA LEU A 187 -7.71 -14.72 -19.74
C LEU A 187 -9.19 -14.82 -19.35
N SER A 188 -9.92 -13.81 -19.74
CA SER A 188 -11.38 -13.96 -19.89
C SER A 188 -11.61 -14.63 -21.22
N GLY A 189 -11.58 -15.97 -21.26
CA GLY A 189 -11.91 -16.72 -22.46
C GLY A 189 -13.34 -16.44 -22.91
N PRO A 190 -13.61 -16.40 -24.21
CA PRO A 190 -14.96 -16.35 -24.72
C PRO A 190 -15.64 -17.73 -24.47
N LEU A 191 -16.24 -17.90 -23.31
CA LEU A 191 -17.26 -18.95 -23.13
C LEU A 191 -18.50 -18.51 -23.91
N ALA A 192 -18.45 -18.68 -25.22
CA ALA A 192 -19.59 -18.49 -26.09
C ALA A 192 -20.56 -19.66 -25.91
N SER A 193 -21.46 -19.55 -24.95
CA SER A 193 -22.68 -20.37 -25.00
C SER A 193 -23.46 -20.02 -26.26
N GLY A 194 -23.57 -20.96 -27.20
CA GLY A 194 -24.39 -20.84 -28.42
C GLY A 194 -23.63 -20.74 -29.76
N VAL A 195 -22.34 -20.98 -29.81
CA VAL A 195 -21.54 -20.98 -31.07
C VAL A 195 -21.44 -22.39 -31.65
N ALA A 196 -21.49 -22.49 -32.99
CA ALA A 196 -21.36 -23.78 -33.70
C ALA A 196 -20.00 -24.45 -33.43
N PRO A 197 -19.94 -25.80 -33.33
CA PRO A 197 -18.71 -26.53 -32.99
C PRO A 197 -17.50 -26.24 -33.90
N THR A 198 -17.72 -25.96 -35.18
CA THR A 198 -16.67 -25.59 -36.14
C THR A 198 -16.07 -24.20 -35.88
N MET A 199 -16.86 -23.26 -35.43
CA MET A 199 -16.37 -21.95 -35.00
C MET A 199 -15.63 -22.00 -33.65
N VAL A 200 -15.95 -22.96 -32.78
CA VAL A 200 -15.27 -23.21 -31.53
C VAL A 200 -13.84 -23.65 -31.75
N ALA A 201 -13.56 -24.55 -32.71
CA ALA A 201 -12.21 -25.05 -32.99
C ALA A 201 -11.28 -23.92 -33.46
N THR A 202 -11.70 -23.10 -34.43
CA THR A 202 -10.90 -21.96 -34.94
C THR A 202 -10.74 -20.87 -33.84
N ALA A 203 -11.77 -20.62 -33.06
CA ALA A 203 -11.68 -19.69 -31.91
C ALA A 203 -10.73 -20.20 -30.83
N MET A 204 -10.65 -21.49 -30.61
CA MET A 204 -9.72 -22.11 -29.64
C MET A 204 -8.26 -22.04 -30.12
N GLU A 205 -7.99 -22.24 -31.43
CA GLU A 205 -6.64 -22.07 -31.99
C GLU A 205 -6.16 -20.64 -31.87
N THR A 206 -6.97 -19.66 -32.32
CA THR A 206 -6.66 -18.22 -32.19
C THR A 206 -6.48 -17.80 -30.72
N TYR A 207 -7.28 -18.40 -29.84
CA TYR A 207 -7.18 -18.17 -28.41
C TYR A 207 -5.86 -18.71 -27.82
N ALA A 208 -5.47 -19.95 -28.19
CA ALA A 208 -4.22 -20.54 -27.75
C ALA A 208 -2.98 -19.75 -28.24
N GLU A 209 -3.00 -19.27 -29.49
CA GLU A 209 -1.94 -18.42 -30.04
C GLU A 209 -1.85 -17.08 -29.29
N SER A 210 -3.01 -16.47 -29.01
CA SER A 210 -3.07 -15.20 -28.25
C SER A 210 -2.59 -15.38 -26.81
N LEU A 211 -2.89 -16.51 -26.18
CA LEU A 211 -2.43 -16.87 -24.85
C LEU A 211 -0.91 -17.01 -24.83
N ALA A 212 -0.34 -17.79 -25.75
CA ALA A 212 1.11 -18.00 -25.84
C ALA A 212 1.86 -16.67 -26.06
N ALA A 213 1.29 -15.77 -26.88
CA ALA A 213 1.86 -14.44 -27.10
C ALA A 213 1.83 -13.57 -25.82
N LEU A 214 0.71 -13.58 -25.08
CA LEU A 214 0.59 -12.88 -23.80
C LEU A 214 1.54 -13.43 -22.73
N GLU A 215 1.67 -14.75 -22.64
CA GLU A 215 2.62 -15.38 -21.72
C GLU A 215 4.07 -15.00 -22.06
N SER A 216 4.44 -15.05 -23.35
CA SER A 216 5.77 -14.67 -23.82
C SER A 216 6.10 -13.22 -23.47
N GLU A 217 5.16 -12.30 -23.70
CA GLU A 217 5.34 -10.88 -23.37
C GLU A 217 5.38 -10.66 -21.87
N SER A 218 4.51 -11.31 -21.10
CA SER A 218 4.51 -11.23 -19.63
C SER A 218 5.81 -11.74 -19.04
N ARG A 219 6.36 -12.84 -19.59
CA ARG A 219 7.66 -13.39 -19.19
C ARG A 219 8.77 -12.41 -19.50
N ARG A 220 8.80 -11.86 -20.72
CA ARG A 220 9.80 -10.86 -21.13
C ARG A 220 9.81 -9.66 -20.18
N LEU A 221 8.64 -9.09 -19.87
CA LEU A 221 8.51 -7.94 -18.95
C LEU A 221 8.99 -8.29 -17.54
N ALA A 222 8.64 -9.47 -17.04
CA ALA A 222 9.06 -9.91 -15.71
C ALA A 222 10.58 -10.13 -15.64
N ASP A 223 11.16 -10.80 -16.66
CA ASP A 223 12.60 -11.05 -16.74
C ASP A 223 13.40 -9.75 -16.85
N GLU A 224 13.01 -8.82 -17.74
CA GLU A 224 13.66 -7.52 -17.90
C GLU A 224 13.62 -6.71 -16.59
N THR A 225 12.49 -6.73 -15.89
CA THR A 225 12.35 -6.04 -14.61
C THR A 225 13.23 -6.68 -13.53
N ALA A 226 13.25 -8.02 -13.45
CA ALA A 226 14.10 -8.74 -12.51
C ALA A 226 15.60 -8.52 -12.79
N GLU A 227 16.01 -8.48 -14.06
CA GLU A 227 17.40 -8.12 -14.44
C GLU A 227 17.77 -6.70 -14.00
N ARG A 228 16.87 -5.76 -14.21
CA ARG A 228 17.07 -4.37 -13.77
C ARG A 228 17.22 -4.28 -12.24
N PHE A 229 16.43 -5.03 -11.49
CA PHE A 229 16.54 -5.07 -10.03
C PHE A 229 17.87 -5.70 -9.59
N ARG A 230 18.28 -6.82 -10.20
CA ARG A 230 19.58 -7.46 -9.94
C ARG A 230 20.76 -6.52 -10.21
N ALA A 231 20.69 -5.77 -11.31
CA ALA A 231 21.72 -4.77 -11.64
C ALA A 231 21.82 -3.64 -10.59
N ALA A 232 20.73 -3.38 -9.84
CA ALA A 232 20.70 -2.43 -8.72
C ALA A 232 21.11 -3.03 -7.36
N GLY A 233 21.50 -4.32 -7.32
CA GLY A 233 21.86 -5.02 -6.09
C GLY A 233 20.65 -5.53 -5.29
N ILE A 234 19.48 -5.66 -5.93
CA ILE A 234 18.27 -6.23 -5.35
C ILE A 234 18.17 -7.67 -5.87
N PRO A 235 18.22 -8.71 -5.00
CA PRO A 235 18.02 -10.08 -5.42
C PRO A 235 16.62 -10.24 -6.02
N ALA A 236 16.52 -10.63 -7.30
CA ALA A 236 15.22 -10.70 -7.96
C ALA A 236 15.08 -11.96 -8.82
N THR A 237 13.88 -12.54 -8.78
CA THR A 237 13.42 -13.63 -9.66
C THR A 237 12.20 -13.16 -10.44
N ALA A 238 11.96 -13.81 -11.60
CA ALA A 238 10.78 -13.54 -12.41
C ALA A 238 9.87 -14.77 -12.42
N LYS A 239 8.57 -14.54 -12.29
CA LYS A 239 7.54 -15.58 -12.34
C LYS A 239 6.35 -15.11 -13.15
N VAL A 240 5.76 -16.03 -13.92
CA VAL A 240 4.49 -15.80 -14.60
C VAL A 240 3.48 -16.81 -14.08
N ARG A 241 2.29 -16.34 -13.76
CA ARG A 241 1.15 -17.17 -13.36
C ARG A 241 -0.04 -16.93 -14.28
N GLU A 242 -0.93 -17.88 -14.35
CA GLU A 242 -2.19 -17.77 -15.08
C GLU A 242 -3.34 -17.81 -14.10
N GLY A 243 -4.30 -16.89 -14.26
CA GLY A 243 -5.46 -16.86 -13.41
C GLY A 243 -6.08 -15.48 -13.23
N GLU A 244 -6.85 -15.35 -12.16
CA GLU A 244 -7.41 -14.06 -11.76
C GLU A 244 -6.31 -13.23 -11.06
N THR A 245 -5.97 -12.09 -11.64
CA THR A 245 -4.76 -11.34 -11.29
C THR A 245 -4.60 -11.07 -9.79
N ALA A 246 -5.66 -10.62 -9.11
CA ALA A 246 -5.54 -10.31 -7.69
C ALA A 246 -5.38 -11.59 -6.83
N ALA A 247 -6.06 -12.68 -7.21
CA ALA A 247 -5.93 -13.96 -6.51
C ALA A 247 -4.51 -14.51 -6.63
N GLU A 248 -3.96 -14.54 -7.86
CA GLU A 248 -2.61 -15.03 -8.12
C GLU A 248 -1.52 -14.20 -7.39
N ILE A 249 -1.70 -12.87 -7.29
CA ILE A 249 -0.78 -12.02 -6.51
C ILE A 249 -0.84 -12.37 -5.01
N LEU A 250 -2.03 -12.59 -4.47
CA LEU A 250 -2.23 -12.92 -3.07
C LEU A 250 -1.71 -14.33 -2.74
N ASP A 251 -1.96 -15.29 -3.62
CA ASP A 251 -1.51 -16.68 -3.47
C ASP A 251 0.02 -16.75 -3.56
N GLU A 252 0.63 -16.02 -4.51
CA GLU A 252 2.08 -15.94 -4.59
C GLU A 252 2.71 -15.35 -3.35
N ALA A 253 2.17 -14.24 -2.86
CA ALA A 253 2.66 -13.61 -1.64
C ALA A 253 2.59 -14.54 -0.43
N LYS A 254 1.55 -15.37 -0.36
CA LYS A 254 1.39 -16.40 0.68
C LYS A 254 2.36 -17.57 0.49
N GLU A 255 2.53 -18.04 -0.76
CA GLU A 255 3.39 -19.19 -1.09
C GLU A 255 4.84 -18.93 -0.74
N ILE A 256 5.35 -17.74 -1.04
CA ILE A 256 6.73 -17.36 -0.73
C ILE A 256 6.88 -16.69 0.65
N GLU A 257 5.82 -16.62 1.44
CA GLU A 257 5.80 -15.93 2.74
C GLU A 257 6.30 -14.48 2.62
N ALA A 258 5.83 -13.75 1.60
CA ALA A 258 6.18 -12.35 1.43
C ALA A 258 5.57 -11.48 2.53
N ASP A 259 6.34 -10.53 3.02
CA ASP A 259 5.89 -9.53 3.99
C ASP A 259 5.53 -8.18 3.36
N LEU A 260 5.77 -8.06 2.03
CA LEU A 260 5.37 -6.90 1.24
C LEU A 260 4.88 -7.29 -0.16
N ILE A 261 3.76 -6.69 -0.59
CA ILE A 261 3.35 -6.65 -1.99
C ILE A 261 3.53 -5.22 -2.50
N VAL A 262 4.19 -5.06 -3.64
CA VAL A 262 4.37 -3.77 -4.33
C VAL A 262 3.62 -3.81 -5.64
N LEU A 263 2.75 -2.84 -5.88
CA LEU A 263 2.01 -2.75 -7.14
C LEU A 263 1.63 -1.30 -7.49
N GLY A 264 1.39 -1.08 -8.78
CA GLY A 264 0.84 0.18 -9.26
C GLY A 264 -0.62 0.37 -8.84
N SER A 265 -1.03 1.61 -8.68
CA SER A 265 -2.42 1.93 -8.34
C SER A 265 -3.42 1.56 -9.44
N ARG A 266 -2.99 1.33 -10.69
CA ARG A 266 -3.80 1.00 -11.87
C ARG A 266 -3.09 0.04 -12.79
N GLY A 267 -3.86 -0.72 -13.59
CA GLY A 267 -3.35 -1.58 -14.65
C GLY A 267 -3.54 -0.95 -16.04
N VAL A 268 -3.23 -1.73 -17.09
CA VAL A 268 -3.22 -1.34 -18.51
C VAL A 268 -4.55 -0.76 -19.03
N GLY A 269 -5.69 -1.00 -18.38
CA GLY A 269 -7.03 -0.56 -18.84
C GLY A 269 -7.64 0.64 -18.09
N GLY A 270 -6.92 1.30 -17.21
CA GLY A 270 -7.46 2.34 -16.32
C GLY A 270 -7.79 3.67 -17.01
N LEU A 271 -9.08 3.95 -17.24
CA LEU A 271 -9.58 5.17 -17.88
C LEU A 271 -9.75 6.38 -16.93
N SER A 272 -9.80 6.21 -15.63
CA SER A 272 -10.04 7.27 -14.65
C SER A 272 -8.79 7.65 -13.88
N ARG A 273 -8.45 8.94 -13.82
CA ARG A 273 -7.26 9.47 -13.13
C ARG A 273 -7.37 9.50 -11.61
N LEU A 274 -8.53 9.20 -11.03
CA LEU A 274 -8.86 9.50 -9.63
C LEU A 274 -9.14 8.26 -8.74
N LEU A 275 -9.20 7.03 -9.26
CA LEU A 275 -9.60 5.86 -8.47
C LEU A 275 -8.58 4.73 -8.55
N LEU A 276 -8.41 4.02 -7.42
CA LEU A 276 -7.64 2.80 -7.34
C LEU A 276 -8.22 1.71 -8.25
N GLY A 277 -7.36 1.02 -9.01
CA GLY A 277 -7.74 -0.08 -9.88
C GLY A 277 -8.33 -1.27 -9.11
N SER A 278 -9.14 -2.09 -9.79
CA SER A 278 -9.82 -3.25 -9.18
C SER A 278 -8.84 -4.26 -8.57
N VAL A 279 -7.73 -4.55 -9.26
CA VAL A 279 -6.68 -5.46 -8.79
C VAL A 279 -6.02 -4.88 -7.53
N ALA A 280 -5.56 -3.63 -7.60
CA ALA A 280 -4.89 -2.98 -6.47
C ALA A 280 -5.83 -2.88 -5.24
N ARG A 281 -7.11 -2.55 -5.45
CA ARG A 281 -8.11 -2.52 -4.38
C ARG A 281 -8.32 -3.89 -3.76
N ARG A 282 -8.45 -4.93 -4.59
CA ARG A 282 -8.68 -6.30 -4.11
C ARG A 282 -7.47 -6.83 -3.35
N VAL A 283 -6.25 -6.61 -3.87
CA VAL A 283 -5.01 -6.96 -3.16
C VAL A 283 -4.92 -6.20 -1.84
N LEU A 284 -5.16 -4.88 -1.85
CA LEU A 284 -5.11 -4.06 -0.64
C LEU A 284 -6.09 -4.52 0.44
N VAL A 285 -7.29 -4.98 0.07
CA VAL A 285 -8.29 -5.47 1.03
C VAL A 285 -7.92 -6.84 1.58
N HIS A 286 -7.43 -7.77 0.75
CA HIS A 286 -7.29 -9.18 1.09
C HIS A 286 -5.87 -9.63 1.47
N ALA A 287 -4.84 -8.80 1.23
CA ALA A 287 -3.46 -9.14 1.59
C ALA A 287 -3.32 -9.37 3.09
N GLN A 288 -2.54 -10.39 3.46
CA GLN A 288 -2.17 -10.67 4.86
C GLN A 288 -0.85 -9.99 5.25
N CYS A 289 -0.06 -9.55 4.28
CA CYS A 289 1.17 -8.79 4.42
C CYS A 289 0.97 -7.30 4.10
N SER A 290 2.00 -6.48 4.32
CA SER A 290 1.99 -5.05 3.98
C SER A 290 1.83 -4.85 2.47
N VAL A 291 1.25 -3.72 2.07
CA VAL A 291 1.01 -3.39 0.66
C VAL A 291 1.51 -1.98 0.37
N LEU A 292 2.42 -1.83 -0.59
CA LEU A 292 2.85 -0.56 -1.14
C LEU A 292 2.11 -0.28 -2.44
N ILE A 293 1.26 0.73 -2.45
CA ILE A 293 0.55 1.21 -3.64
C ILE A 293 1.30 2.42 -4.19
N VAL A 294 1.65 2.36 -5.46
CA VAL A 294 2.35 3.44 -6.15
C VAL A 294 1.44 4.11 -7.17
N HIS A 295 1.25 5.40 -6.99
CA HIS A 295 0.55 6.27 -7.94
C HIS A 295 1.51 6.70 -9.06
N ARG A 296 0.92 7.11 -10.18
CA ARG A 296 1.70 7.65 -11.32
C ARG A 296 2.05 9.10 -11.07
#